data_7b0909d87792d86e49577f0d1f985d48
#
_entry.id   7b0909d87792d86e49577f0d1f985d48
#
_cell.length_a   1.000
_cell.length_b   1.000
_cell.length_c   1.000
_cell.angle_alpha   90.00
_cell.angle_beta   90.00
_cell.angle_gamma   90.00
#
_symmetry.space_group_name_H-M   'P 1'
#
loop_
_entity.id
_entity.type
_entity.pdbx_description
1 polymer ?
#
loop_
_entity_poly.entity_id
_entity_poly.type
_entity_poly.pdbx_seq_one_letter_code
_entity_poly.pdbx_strand_id
1 'polypeptide(L)'
;MMLTPEVAASLSPPCDCGNPVDRHGVLTLEGFLSETECERLIELSKDQPQEKARVKTPDKAAPGGLAERSSSVRITSTIKTFGIADQVVPLVGRAFFDCVQPHYGQRIEWFEFPDILQYKPGGHYGTHNDSEAWDESAGAWRLAEDRQYSLLIYLNDDFTGGTLRFDKFDLTIRPTRGLLVAFPSDHRYAHTALPVESGTRYAIVSWGAAAGAPRVHQGFQLGVVYTAPEFVPPRLRQLI
;
A
#
# COMPACT_ATOMS: atom_id res chain seq x y z
N MET A 1 -14.87 4.16 6.74
CA MET A 1 -14.40 5.56 6.94
C MET A 1 -14.50 6.31 5.62
N MET A 2 -14.71 7.61 5.62
CA MET A 2 -14.70 8.45 4.42
C MET A 2 -13.67 9.58 4.60
N LEU A 3 -12.91 9.87 3.55
CA LEU A 3 -11.95 10.96 3.49
C LEU A 3 -12.05 11.62 2.12
N THR A 4 -12.50 12.88 2.05
CA THR A 4 -12.51 13.64 0.81
C THR A 4 -11.18 14.37 0.59
N PRO A 5 -10.86 14.79 -0.65
CA PRO A 5 -9.66 15.58 -0.93
C PRO A 5 -9.54 16.84 -0.05
N GLU A 6 -10.64 17.54 0.17
CA GLU A 6 -10.67 18.77 0.98
C GLU A 6 -10.34 18.48 2.45
N VAL A 7 -10.88 17.38 2.99
CA VAL A 7 -10.60 16.95 4.36
C VAL A 7 -9.14 16.50 4.48
N ALA A 8 -8.64 15.72 3.50
CA ALA A 8 -7.23 15.32 3.48
C ALA A 8 -6.30 16.55 3.47
N ALA A 9 -6.58 17.53 2.61
CA ALA A 9 -5.79 18.76 2.51
C ALA A 9 -5.82 19.60 3.80
N SER A 10 -6.94 19.58 4.55
CA SER A 10 -7.05 20.31 5.82
C SER A 10 -6.29 19.66 6.96
N LEU A 11 -6.12 18.33 6.91
CA LEU A 11 -5.47 17.53 7.96
C LEU A 11 -3.99 17.27 7.68
N SER A 12 -3.54 17.47 6.46
CA SER A 12 -2.17 17.23 6.03
C SER A 12 -1.74 18.38 5.11
N PRO A 13 -0.78 19.23 5.51
CA PRO A 13 -0.33 20.35 4.68
C PRO A 13 0.20 19.85 3.33
N PRO A 14 0.18 20.68 2.29
CA PRO A 14 0.79 20.35 1.00
C PRO A 14 2.25 19.99 1.21
N CYS A 15 2.70 18.98 0.48
CA CYS A 15 4.11 18.61 0.54
C CYS A 15 4.93 19.60 -0.29
N ASP A 16 6.08 20.00 0.26
CA ASP A 16 7.13 20.68 -0.50
C ASP A 16 8.04 19.61 -1.14
N CYS A 17 7.37 18.70 -1.87
CA CYS A 17 8.01 17.54 -2.46
C CYS A 17 8.55 17.89 -3.85
N GLY A 18 9.61 17.18 -4.25
CA GLY A 18 10.21 17.29 -5.57
C GLY A 18 9.24 16.92 -6.72
N ASN A 19 9.73 16.95 -7.95
CA ASN A 19 8.93 16.51 -9.06
C ASN A 19 8.80 14.98 -9.07
N PRO A 20 7.60 14.45 -9.34
CA PRO A 20 7.41 13.03 -9.50
C PRO A 20 8.21 12.48 -10.69
N VAL A 21 8.81 11.32 -10.51
CA VAL A 21 9.55 10.60 -11.55
C VAL A 21 8.81 9.31 -11.90
N ASP A 22 8.54 9.10 -13.18
CA ASP A 22 7.99 7.84 -13.69
C ASP A 22 9.11 7.02 -14.36
N ARG A 23 9.19 5.75 -13.97
CA ARG A 23 10.01 4.75 -14.66
C ARG A 23 9.15 3.52 -14.93
N HIS A 24 8.80 3.30 -16.19
CA HIS A 24 7.99 2.16 -16.63
C HIS A 24 6.59 2.09 -15.98
N GLY A 25 6.00 3.22 -15.60
CA GLY A 25 4.74 3.27 -14.86
C GLY A 25 4.89 3.07 -13.36
N VAL A 26 6.11 3.08 -12.84
CA VAL A 26 6.39 3.15 -11.39
C VAL A 26 6.68 4.61 -11.04
N LEU A 27 5.76 5.20 -10.30
CA LEU A 27 5.86 6.57 -9.78
C LEU A 27 6.73 6.60 -8.54
N THR A 28 7.70 7.50 -8.50
CA THR A 28 8.49 7.81 -7.30
C THR A 28 8.46 9.29 -7.01
N LEU A 29 8.39 9.67 -5.73
CA LEU A 29 8.40 11.05 -5.29
C LEU A 29 9.21 11.17 -3.99
N GLU A 30 10.37 11.81 -4.08
CA GLU A 30 11.24 12.07 -2.93
C GLU A 30 10.65 13.18 -2.06
N GLY A 31 10.84 13.07 -0.74
CA GLY A 31 10.42 14.09 0.21
C GLY A 31 8.90 14.25 0.35
N PHE A 32 8.12 13.22 0.00
CA PHE A 32 6.66 13.24 0.19
C PHE A 32 6.29 13.45 1.67
N LEU A 33 7.03 12.84 2.59
CA LEU A 33 6.99 13.16 4.01
C LEU A 33 8.31 13.82 4.43
N SER A 34 8.21 14.80 5.33
CA SER A 34 9.34 15.38 6.01
C SER A 34 9.99 14.38 6.98
N GLU A 35 11.24 14.66 7.38
CA GLU A 35 11.93 13.87 8.39
C GLU A 35 11.16 13.82 9.71
N THR A 36 10.64 14.95 10.16
CA THR A 36 9.85 15.05 11.42
C THR A 36 8.56 14.22 11.35
N GLU A 37 7.85 14.22 10.22
CA GLU A 37 6.66 13.38 10.04
C GLU A 37 7.02 11.89 10.09
N CYS A 38 8.09 11.49 9.42
CA CYS A 38 8.56 10.12 9.42
C CYS A 38 8.95 9.63 10.82
N GLU A 39 9.74 10.41 11.56
CA GLU A 39 10.16 10.09 12.94
C GLU A 39 8.94 9.98 13.87
N ARG A 40 8.00 10.93 13.76
CA ARG A 40 6.77 10.89 14.55
C ARG A 40 5.95 9.64 14.27
N LEU A 41 5.80 9.25 13.01
CA LEU A 41 5.03 8.05 12.65
C LEU A 41 5.70 6.76 13.16
N ILE A 42 7.02 6.66 13.09
CA ILE A 42 7.77 5.54 13.66
C ILE A 42 7.56 5.50 15.17
N GLU A 43 7.65 6.62 15.88
CA GLU A 43 7.45 6.67 17.33
C GLU A 43 6.04 6.23 17.71
N LEU A 44 5.02 6.79 17.09
CA LEU A 44 3.62 6.44 17.32
C LEU A 44 3.32 4.96 17.00
N SER A 45 4.04 4.37 16.05
CA SER A 45 3.86 2.99 15.64
C SER A 45 4.30 1.97 16.72
N LYS A 46 5.19 2.36 17.63
CA LYS A 46 5.71 1.47 18.68
C LYS A 46 4.64 1.00 19.65
N ASP A 47 3.63 1.82 19.88
CA ASP A 47 2.53 1.53 20.79
C ASP A 47 1.33 0.86 20.10
N GLN A 48 1.44 0.57 18.80
CA GLN A 48 0.35 -0.03 18.04
C GLN A 48 0.44 -1.57 18.02
N PRO A 49 -0.71 -2.26 17.90
CA PRO A 49 -0.75 -3.70 17.75
C PRO A 49 0.07 -4.18 16.57
N GLN A 50 0.89 -5.20 16.79
CA GLN A 50 1.78 -5.76 15.79
C GLN A 50 1.53 -7.26 15.62
N GLU A 51 1.49 -7.71 14.37
CA GLU A 51 1.35 -9.11 14.02
C GLU A 51 2.38 -9.54 12.96
N LYS A 52 2.73 -10.83 12.92
CA LYS A 52 3.52 -11.37 11.80
C LYS A 52 2.68 -11.31 10.53
N ALA A 53 3.22 -10.73 9.49
CA ALA A 53 2.54 -10.70 8.21
C ALA A 53 2.34 -12.12 7.65
N ARG A 54 1.20 -12.32 6.99
CA ARG A 54 0.82 -13.57 6.34
C ARG A 54 0.79 -13.37 4.83
N VAL A 55 0.82 -14.46 4.09
CA VAL A 55 0.60 -14.47 2.65
C VAL A 55 -0.72 -15.17 2.34
N LYS A 56 -1.45 -14.66 1.37
CA LYS A 56 -2.63 -15.35 0.82
C LYS A 56 -2.15 -16.41 -0.17
N THR A 57 -2.58 -17.65 0.03
CA THR A 57 -2.26 -18.78 -0.85
C THR A 57 -3.55 -19.43 -1.34
N PRO A 58 -3.60 -19.96 -2.57
CA PRO A 58 -4.76 -20.69 -3.07
C PRO A 58 -5.16 -21.81 -2.10
N ASP A 59 -6.42 -21.85 -1.71
CA ASP A 59 -7.01 -22.89 -0.87
C ASP A 59 -8.48 -23.07 -1.25
N LYS A 60 -8.79 -24.17 -1.95
CA LYS A 60 -10.16 -24.48 -2.44
C LYS A 60 -11.20 -24.62 -1.32
N ALA A 61 -10.75 -24.89 -0.09
CA ALA A 61 -11.63 -25.02 1.07
C ALA A 61 -11.89 -23.69 1.79
N ALA A 62 -11.10 -22.66 1.48
CA ALA A 62 -11.25 -21.33 2.11
C ALA A 62 -12.32 -20.50 1.39
N PRO A 63 -13.08 -19.65 2.12
CA PRO A 63 -13.95 -18.67 1.52
C PRO A 63 -13.18 -17.77 0.53
N GLY A 64 -13.70 -17.64 -0.70
CA GLY A 64 -13.02 -16.89 -1.77
C GLY A 64 -11.81 -17.59 -2.40
N GLY A 65 -11.53 -18.87 -2.04
CA GLY A 65 -10.46 -19.66 -2.64
C GLY A 65 -9.03 -19.30 -2.20
N LEU A 66 -8.88 -18.46 -1.16
CA LEU A 66 -7.59 -18.03 -0.62
C LEU A 66 -7.54 -18.22 0.89
N ALA A 67 -6.44 -18.74 1.42
CA ALA A 67 -6.17 -18.84 2.84
C ALA A 67 -4.92 -18.02 3.23
N GLU A 68 -4.99 -17.36 4.37
CA GLU A 68 -3.82 -16.68 4.95
C GLU A 68 -2.93 -17.67 5.69
N ARG A 69 -1.66 -17.71 5.33
CA ARG A 69 -0.67 -18.61 5.94
C ARG A 69 0.65 -17.88 6.24
N SER A 70 1.29 -18.30 7.31
CA SER A 70 2.70 -17.95 7.55
C SER A 70 3.57 -18.59 6.47
N SER A 71 4.50 -17.85 5.91
CA SER A 71 5.37 -18.32 4.84
C SER A 71 6.80 -17.79 5.03
N SER A 72 7.79 -18.58 4.66
CA SER A 72 9.17 -18.11 4.56
C SER A 72 9.41 -17.15 3.38
N VAL A 73 8.45 -17.04 2.47
CA VAL A 73 8.49 -16.06 1.35
C VAL A 73 8.30 -14.63 1.86
N ARG A 74 7.64 -14.44 3.02
CA ARG A 74 7.42 -13.14 3.63
C ARG A 74 7.82 -13.17 5.11
N ILE A 75 8.88 -12.45 5.45
CA ILE A 75 9.35 -12.25 6.82
C ILE A 75 9.27 -10.76 7.15
N THR A 76 8.15 -10.35 7.68
CA THR A 76 7.89 -8.97 8.10
C THR A 76 6.82 -8.95 9.17
N SER A 77 6.73 -7.87 9.91
CA SER A 77 5.62 -7.58 10.82
C SER A 77 4.74 -6.48 10.24
N THR A 78 3.44 -6.61 10.46
CA THR A 78 2.46 -5.57 10.14
C THR A 78 2.06 -4.89 11.45
N ILE A 79 2.20 -3.59 11.51
CA ILE A 79 1.77 -2.73 12.60
C ILE A 79 0.45 -2.11 12.19
N LYS A 80 -0.61 -2.38 12.96
CA LYS A 80 -1.96 -1.87 12.71
C LYS A 80 -2.07 -0.42 13.13
N THR A 81 -2.53 0.44 12.25
CA THR A 81 -2.53 1.89 12.48
C THR A 81 -3.86 2.47 12.97
N PHE A 82 -4.82 1.62 13.39
CA PHE A 82 -6.13 2.09 13.84
C PHE A 82 -6.05 3.09 15.00
N GLY A 83 -5.12 2.92 15.94
CA GLY A 83 -4.92 3.83 17.07
C GLY A 83 -4.30 5.17 16.70
N ILE A 84 -3.75 5.29 15.48
CA ILE A 84 -3.13 6.52 14.94
C ILE A 84 -3.71 6.88 13.57
N ALA A 85 -4.96 6.50 13.32
CA ALA A 85 -5.64 6.68 12.05
C ALA A 85 -5.70 8.15 11.62
N ASP A 86 -5.88 9.06 12.57
CA ASP A 86 -5.91 10.52 12.38
C ASP A 86 -4.58 11.07 11.86
N GLN A 87 -3.47 10.35 12.06
CA GLN A 87 -2.15 10.71 11.57
C GLN A 87 -1.85 10.07 10.20
N VAL A 88 -2.22 8.81 10.00
CA VAL A 88 -1.78 8.02 8.84
C VAL A 88 -2.76 8.13 7.67
N VAL A 89 -4.07 8.09 7.93
CA VAL A 89 -5.09 8.09 6.87
C VAL A 89 -5.08 9.37 6.03
N PRO A 90 -4.97 10.59 6.58
CA PRO A 90 -4.87 11.81 5.77
C PRO A 90 -3.63 11.84 4.87
N LEU A 91 -2.48 11.34 5.35
CA LEU A 91 -1.25 11.28 4.56
C LEU A 91 -1.40 10.34 3.36
N VAL A 92 -1.96 9.15 3.58
CA VAL A 92 -2.24 8.20 2.50
C VAL A 92 -3.30 8.75 1.54
N GLY A 93 -4.33 9.41 2.05
CA GLY A 93 -5.32 10.12 1.23
C GLY A 93 -4.67 11.16 0.33
N ARG A 94 -3.80 12.01 0.88
CA ARG A 94 -3.00 12.98 0.11
C ARG A 94 -2.18 12.30 -0.99
N ALA A 95 -1.51 11.17 -0.68
CA ALA A 95 -0.74 10.43 -1.67
C ALA A 95 -1.62 9.96 -2.84
N PHE A 96 -2.82 9.44 -2.57
CA PHE A 96 -3.75 9.04 -3.61
C PHE A 96 -4.32 10.23 -4.39
N PHE A 97 -4.72 11.32 -3.72
CA PHE A 97 -5.36 12.47 -4.38
C PHE A 97 -4.38 13.31 -5.19
N ASP A 98 -3.20 13.60 -4.63
CA ASP A 98 -2.28 14.58 -5.20
C ASP A 98 -1.20 13.95 -6.08
N CYS A 99 -0.94 12.63 -5.91
CA CYS A 99 0.11 11.94 -6.65
C CYS A 99 -0.43 10.85 -7.56
N VAL A 100 -1.15 9.86 -7.03
CA VAL A 100 -1.58 8.66 -7.77
C VAL A 100 -2.67 9.01 -8.80
N GLN A 101 -3.74 9.70 -8.40
CA GLN A 101 -4.83 10.06 -9.30
C GLN A 101 -4.38 10.93 -10.49
N PRO A 102 -3.62 12.03 -10.30
CA PRO A 102 -3.14 12.84 -11.41
C PRO A 102 -2.20 12.08 -12.33
N HIS A 103 -1.33 11.25 -11.75
CA HIS A 103 -0.31 10.52 -12.50
C HIS A 103 -0.92 9.46 -13.44
N TYR A 104 -1.86 8.65 -12.95
CA TYR A 104 -2.48 7.58 -13.73
C TYR A 104 -3.78 7.99 -14.43
N GLY A 105 -4.28 9.20 -14.19
CA GLY A 105 -5.54 9.68 -14.78
C GLY A 105 -6.77 8.91 -14.32
N GLN A 106 -6.73 8.31 -13.12
CA GLN A 106 -7.79 7.46 -12.59
C GLN A 106 -8.26 7.98 -11.23
N ARG A 107 -9.57 8.12 -11.04
CA ARG A 107 -10.13 8.40 -9.71
C ARG A 107 -10.04 7.14 -8.84
N ILE A 108 -9.59 7.29 -7.61
CA ILE A 108 -9.62 6.24 -6.60
C ILE A 108 -10.99 6.28 -5.92
N GLU A 109 -11.69 5.16 -5.90
CA GLU A 109 -12.98 5.01 -5.22
C GLU A 109 -12.82 4.84 -3.72
N TRP A 110 -11.86 4.00 -3.34
CA TRP A 110 -11.46 3.78 -1.97
C TRP A 110 -10.02 3.28 -1.93
N PHE A 111 -9.40 3.36 -0.76
CA PHE A 111 -8.12 2.73 -0.50
C PHE A 111 -8.19 1.88 0.77
N GLU A 112 -7.42 0.81 0.82
CA GLU A 112 -7.33 -0.03 2.01
C GLU A 112 -6.79 0.77 3.18
N PHE A 113 -7.31 0.48 4.38
CA PHE A 113 -6.82 1.12 5.60
C PHE A 113 -5.31 0.87 5.72
N PRO A 114 -4.50 1.92 5.85
CA PRO A 114 -3.05 1.78 5.78
C PRO A 114 -2.49 1.01 6.99
N ASP A 115 -1.49 0.19 6.72
CA ASP A 115 -0.67 -0.47 7.75
C ASP A 115 0.78 0.02 7.65
N ILE A 116 1.57 -0.15 8.72
CA ILE A 116 3.02 0.04 8.67
C ILE A 116 3.69 -1.33 8.68
N LEU A 117 4.52 -1.56 7.68
CA LEU A 117 5.36 -2.77 7.58
C LEU A 117 6.70 -2.52 8.27
N GLN A 118 7.09 -3.43 9.16
CA GLN A 118 8.38 -3.43 9.82
C GLN A 118 9.20 -4.64 9.36
N TYR A 119 10.37 -4.37 8.78
CA TYR A 119 11.34 -5.39 8.36
C TYR A 119 12.60 -5.27 9.20
N LYS A 120 12.84 -6.24 10.06
CA LYS A 120 14.08 -6.42 10.83
C LYS A 120 15.16 -7.10 9.99
N PRO A 121 16.42 -7.21 10.44
CA PRO A 121 17.44 -7.95 9.71
C PRO A 121 16.97 -9.35 9.30
N GLY A 122 17.19 -9.71 8.02
CA GLY A 122 16.65 -10.89 7.38
C GLY A 122 15.21 -10.76 6.87
N GLY A 123 14.50 -9.69 7.25
CA GLY A 123 13.14 -9.42 6.80
C GLY A 123 13.06 -9.13 5.31
N HIS A 124 12.12 -9.76 4.62
CA HIS A 124 11.95 -9.67 3.17
C HIS A 124 10.53 -10.05 2.74
N TYR A 125 10.21 -9.79 1.48
CA TYR A 125 9.06 -10.37 0.80
C TYR A 125 9.48 -10.77 -0.62
N GLY A 126 9.41 -12.07 -0.92
CA GLY A 126 9.74 -12.63 -2.22
C GLY A 126 8.85 -12.08 -3.33
N THR A 127 9.20 -12.38 -4.57
CA THR A 127 8.48 -11.87 -5.74
C THR A 127 6.99 -12.17 -5.67
N HIS A 128 6.18 -11.12 -5.79
CA HIS A 128 4.72 -11.19 -5.78
C HIS A 128 4.14 -10.00 -6.55
N ASN A 129 2.87 -10.09 -6.91
CA ASN A 129 2.03 -8.96 -7.27
C ASN A 129 0.91 -8.81 -6.23
N ASP A 130 0.23 -7.68 -6.22
CA ASP A 130 -0.68 -7.33 -5.13
C ASP A 130 -2.16 -7.60 -5.43
N SER A 131 -2.52 -7.87 -6.70
CA SER A 131 -3.94 -7.95 -7.10
C SER A 131 -4.34 -9.23 -7.81
N GLU A 132 -3.41 -10.01 -8.35
CA GLU A 132 -3.76 -11.13 -9.22
C GLU A 132 -3.16 -12.45 -8.74
N ALA A 133 -3.82 -13.54 -9.08
CA ALA A 133 -3.34 -14.90 -8.90
C ALA A 133 -3.31 -15.63 -10.25
N TRP A 134 -2.35 -16.54 -10.42
CA TRP A 134 -2.29 -17.41 -11.58
C TRP A 134 -3.36 -18.50 -11.48
N ASP A 135 -4.24 -18.57 -12.49
CA ASP A 135 -5.24 -19.65 -12.64
C ASP A 135 -4.69 -20.73 -13.57
N GLU A 136 -4.24 -21.84 -12.97
CA GLU A 136 -3.70 -22.98 -13.71
C GLU A 136 -4.70 -23.56 -14.70
N SER A 137 -5.99 -23.54 -14.38
CA SER A 137 -7.04 -24.12 -15.22
C SER A 137 -7.32 -23.28 -16.46
N ALA A 138 -7.14 -21.98 -16.36
CA ALA A 138 -7.34 -21.03 -17.45
C ALA A 138 -6.03 -20.67 -18.16
N GLY A 139 -4.87 -21.02 -17.59
CA GLY A 139 -3.56 -20.59 -18.09
C GLY A 139 -3.42 -19.07 -18.14
N ALA A 140 -3.99 -18.35 -17.18
CA ALA A 140 -4.06 -16.89 -17.20
C ALA A 140 -4.02 -16.29 -15.80
N TRP A 141 -3.54 -15.05 -15.69
CA TRP A 141 -3.68 -14.22 -14.51
C TRP A 141 -5.13 -13.78 -14.34
N ARG A 142 -5.63 -13.87 -13.12
CA ARG A 142 -6.97 -13.41 -12.76
C ARG A 142 -6.91 -12.51 -11.54
N LEU A 143 -7.77 -11.49 -11.57
CA LEU A 143 -7.94 -10.59 -10.42
C LEU A 143 -8.36 -11.42 -9.19
N ALA A 144 -7.65 -11.25 -8.10
CA ALA A 144 -7.85 -11.89 -6.80
C ALA A 144 -8.18 -10.90 -5.69
N GLU A 145 -7.71 -9.65 -5.83
CA GLU A 145 -7.95 -8.53 -4.91
C GLU A 145 -8.38 -7.30 -5.69
N ASP A 146 -9.24 -6.47 -5.10
CA ASP A 146 -9.75 -5.24 -5.73
C ASP A 146 -8.75 -4.08 -5.61
N ARG A 147 -7.51 -4.30 -6.05
CA ARG A 147 -6.38 -3.38 -5.94
C ARG A 147 -5.90 -3.00 -7.32
N GLN A 148 -6.04 -1.74 -7.71
CA GLN A 148 -5.50 -1.24 -8.98
C GLN A 148 -4.14 -0.58 -8.81
N TYR A 149 -3.90 0.07 -7.66
CA TYR A 149 -2.64 0.74 -7.39
C TYR A 149 -2.10 0.37 -6.01
N SER A 150 -0.82 0.03 -5.96
CA SER A 150 -0.06 -0.17 -4.74
C SER A 150 0.64 1.13 -4.36
N LEU A 151 0.66 1.44 -3.07
CA LEU A 151 1.28 2.61 -2.50
C LEU A 151 2.20 2.21 -1.36
N LEU A 152 3.44 2.70 -1.39
CA LEU A 152 4.43 2.59 -0.33
C LEU A 152 4.93 4.00 0.04
N ILE A 153 5.10 4.28 1.34
CA ILE A 153 5.78 5.48 1.81
C ILE A 153 6.82 5.02 2.83
N TYR A 154 8.10 5.23 2.50
CA TYR A 154 9.20 4.82 3.37
C TYR A 154 9.43 5.84 4.48
N LEU A 155 9.54 5.37 5.72
CA LEU A 155 9.64 6.23 6.89
C LEU A 155 11.08 6.45 7.37
N ASN A 156 12.03 5.64 6.89
CA ASN A 156 13.43 5.75 7.28
C ASN A 156 14.36 5.19 6.21
N ASP A 157 15.65 5.46 6.36
CA ASP A 157 16.73 5.01 5.48
C ASP A 157 17.99 4.58 6.24
N ASP A 158 17.93 4.54 7.59
CA ASP A 158 18.98 4.11 8.51
C ASP A 158 19.10 2.59 8.62
N PHE A 159 19.05 1.91 7.47
CA PHE A 159 19.23 0.46 7.32
C PHE A 159 20.04 0.15 6.05
N THR A 160 20.53 -1.10 5.93
CA THR A 160 21.17 -1.59 4.71
C THR A 160 20.38 -2.73 4.09
N GLY A 161 20.57 -2.98 2.79
CA GLY A 161 19.72 -3.90 2.03
C GLY A 161 18.32 -3.34 1.81
N GLY A 162 17.31 -4.19 1.83
CA GLY A 162 15.89 -3.81 1.87
C GLY A 162 15.37 -3.01 0.68
N THR A 163 16.01 -3.10 -0.50
CA THR A 163 15.56 -2.41 -1.72
C THR A 163 14.28 -3.03 -2.29
N LEU A 164 13.53 -2.25 -3.04
CA LEU A 164 12.38 -2.69 -3.81
C LEU A 164 12.82 -2.95 -5.26
N ARG A 165 12.59 -4.16 -5.78
CA ARG A 165 13.04 -4.56 -7.11
C ARG A 165 11.87 -5.03 -7.97
N PHE A 166 11.84 -4.52 -9.20
CA PHE A 166 10.93 -4.93 -10.27
C PHE A 166 11.76 -5.62 -11.36
N ASP A 167 11.84 -6.95 -11.32
CA ASP A 167 12.70 -7.73 -12.21
C ASP A 167 12.39 -7.51 -13.70
N LYS A 168 11.11 -7.40 -14.04
CA LYS A 168 10.66 -7.18 -15.42
C LYS A 168 11.24 -5.92 -16.07
N PHE A 169 11.50 -4.91 -15.25
CA PHE A 169 11.96 -3.59 -15.74
C PHE A 169 13.45 -3.34 -15.44
N ASP A 170 14.13 -4.31 -14.82
CA ASP A 170 15.49 -4.13 -14.27
C ASP A 170 15.57 -2.86 -13.40
N LEU A 171 14.48 -2.59 -12.66
CA LEU A 171 14.34 -1.40 -11.84
C LEU A 171 14.53 -1.77 -10.37
N THR A 172 15.50 -1.14 -9.73
CA THR A 172 15.72 -1.22 -8.28
C THR A 172 15.56 0.15 -7.66
N ILE A 173 14.71 0.24 -6.65
CA ILE A 173 14.46 1.45 -5.87
C ILE A 173 15.08 1.25 -4.50
N ARG A 174 16.04 2.11 -4.16
CA ARG A 174 16.56 2.21 -2.80
C ARG A 174 15.64 3.09 -1.98
N PRO A 175 15.05 2.59 -0.89
CA PRO A 175 14.24 3.41 -0.01
C PRO A 175 15.06 4.56 0.60
N THR A 176 14.50 5.77 0.55
CA THR A 176 14.95 6.94 1.27
C THR A 176 13.85 7.42 2.19
N ARG A 177 14.19 8.16 3.23
CA ARG A 177 13.22 8.70 4.18
C ARG A 177 12.25 9.64 3.45
N GLY A 178 10.95 9.44 3.65
CA GLY A 178 9.89 10.24 3.02
C GLY A 178 9.61 9.91 1.56
N LEU A 179 10.25 8.88 0.97
CA LEU A 179 10.01 8.45 -0.41
C LEU A 179 8.63 7.81 -0.55
N LEU A 180 7.82 8.33 -1.47
CA LEU A 180 6.61 7.68 -1.96
C LEU A 180 6.94 6.87 -3.20
N VAL A 181 6.41 5.66 -3.28
CA VAL A 181 6.42 4.79 -4.47
C VAL A 181 5.00 4.32 -4.73
N ALA A 182 4.52 4.46 -5.98
CA ALA A 182 3.23 3.91 -6.40
C ALA A 182 3.35 3.23 -7.76
N PHE A 183 2.58 2.16 -7.97
CA PHE A 183 2.60 1.37 -9.20
C PHE A 183 1.30 0.58 -9.35
N PRO A 184 0.93 0.17 -10.60
CA PRO A 184 -0.19 -0.76 -10.81
C PRO A 184 0.04 -2.08 -10.07
N SER A 185 -1.01 -2.64 -9.49
CA SER A 185 -0.92 -3.80 -8.59
C SER A 185 -0.89 -5.15 -9.30
N ASP A 186 -1.01 -5.18 -10.64
CA ASP A 186 -1.12 -6.40 -11.45
C ASP A 186 0.22 -7.15 -11.65
N HIS A 187 0.16 -8.34 -12.22
CA HIS A 187 1.33 -9.23 -12.43
C HIS A 187 2.46 -8.62 -13.26
N ARG A 188 2.19 -7.58 -14.06
CA ARG A 188 3.22 -6.87 -14.84
C ARG A 188 4.17 -6.10 -13.94
N TYR A 189 3.72 -5.75 -12.74
CA TYR A 189 4.45 -5.04 -11.71
C TYR A 189 4.82 -5.95 -10.52
N ALA A 190 5.02 -7.24 -10.81
CA ALA A 190 5.56 -8.15 -9.80
C ALA A 190 6.89 -7.62 -9.27
N HIS A 191 7.01 -7.59 -7.95
CA HIS A 191 8.12 -6.96 -7.25
C HIS A 191 8.59 -7.76 -6.05
N THR A 192 9.81 -7.46 -5.61
CA THR A 192 10.48 -8.11 -4.49
C THR A 192 10.95 -7.07 -3.50
N ALA A 193 10.61 -7.23 -2.22
CA ALA A 193 11.27 -6.52 -1.15
C ALA A 193 12.48 -7.33 -0.70
N LEU A 194 13.68 -6.93 -1.12
CA LEU A 194 14.92 -7.63 -0.82
C LEU A 194 15.20 -7.63 0.69
N PRO A 195 16.00 -8.59 1.19
CA PRO A 195 16.30 -8.68 2.61
C PRO A 195 16.93 -7.40 3.17
N VAL A 196 16.48 -7.01 4.35
CA VAL A 196 17.17 -6.01 5.18
C VAL A 196 18.40 -6.72 5.79
N GLU A 197 19.57 -6.12 5.64
CA GLU A 197 20.83 -6.69 6.14
C GLU A 197 21.14 -6.18 7.56
N SER A 198 20.94 -4.90 7.80
CA SER A 198 21.09 -4.27 9.12
C SER A 198 20.09 -3.13 9.33
N GLY A 199 19.86 -2.78 10.58
CA GLY A 199 18.83 -1.78 10.93
C GLY A 199 17.41 -2.33 10.84
N THR A 200 16.43 -1.45 10.77
CA THR A 200 15.01 -1.82 10.63
C THR A 200 14.35 -0.90 9.62
N ARG A 201 13.72 -1.46 8.59
CA ARG A 201 12.98 -0.69 7.59
C ARG A 201 11.51 -0.56 7.99
N TYR A 202 10.99 0.66 7.94
CA TYR A 202 9.58 0.97 8.13
C TYR A 202 8.99 1.57 6.85
N ALA A 203 7.81 1.09 6.45
CA ALA A 203 7.08 1.64 5.32
C ALA A 203 5.57 1.58 5.57
N ILE A 204 4.84 2.66 5.31
CA ILE A 204 3.39 2.64 5.20
C ILE A 204 3.04 1.92 3.90
N VAL A 205 2.01 1.09 3.92
CA VAL A 205 1.46 0.41 2.75
C VAL A 205 -0.05 0.60 2.69
N SER A 206 -0.56 0.83 1.50
CA SER A 206 -1.99 0.85 1.19
C SER A 206 -2.21 0.51 -0.28
N TRP A 207 -3.44 0.15 -0.63
CA TRP A 207 -3.82 -0.18 -2.00
C TRP A 207 -5.09 0.59 -2.36
N GLY A 208 -5.09 1.16 -3.56
CA GLY A 208 -6.22 1.92 -4.08
C GLY A 208 -7.02 1.14 -5.11
N ALA A 209 -8.34 1.25 -5.01
CA ALA A 209 -9.26 0.74 -6.01
C ALA A 209 -9.77 1.86 -6.90
N ALA A 210 -9.51 1.78 -8.21
CA ALA A 210 -9.94 2.78 -9.16
C ALA A 210 -11.45 2.69 -9.44
N ALA A 211 -12.10 3.84 -9.59
CA ALA A 211 -13.51 3.91 -9.91
C ALA A 211 -13.82 3.28 -11.26
N GLY A 212 -14.83 2.41 -11.31
CA GLY A 212 -15.23 1.70 -12.51
C GLY A 212 -14.32 0.54 -12.93
N ALA A 213 -13.27 0.24 -12.18
CA ALA A 213 -12.41 -0.92 -12.44
C ALA A 213 -13.13 -2.24 -12.11
N PRO A 214 -12.75 -3.36 -12.74
CA PRO A 214 -13.27 -4.67 -12.38
C PRO A 214 -13.12 -4.99 -10.90
N ARG A 215 -14.08 -5.70 -10.33
CA ARG A 215 -14.13 -6.11 -8.92
C ARG A 215 -14.32 -7.61 -8.79
N VAL A 216 -13.59 -8.23 -7.87
CA VAL A 216 -13.79 -9.62 -7.43
C VAL A 216 -14.81 -9.65 -6.29
N HIS A 217 -14.68 -8.73 -5.35
CA HIS A 217 -15.56 -8.63 -4.21
C HIS A 217 -16.70 -7.67 -4.52
N GLN A 218 -17.93 -8.18 -4.44
CA GLN A 218 -19.12 -7.36 -4.66
C GLN A 218 -19.67 -6.86 -3.31
N GLY A 219 -20.16 -5.63 -3.31
CA GLY A 219 -20.79 -5.03 -2.15
C GLY A 219 -19.83 -4.21 -1.27
N PHE A 220 -20.15 -4.15 0.00
CA PHE A 220 -19.41 -3.34 0.97
C PHE A 220 -18.04 -3.94 1.29
N GLN A 221 -17.01 -3.12 1.20
CA GLN A 221 -15.66 -3.49 1.58
C GLN A 221 -15.37 -3.04 3.02
N LEU A 222 -14.94 -3.99 3.86
CA LEU A 222 -14.45 -3.70 5.21
C LEU A 222 -12.99 -3.25 5.15
N GLY A 223 -12.58 -2.43 6.13
CA GLY A 223 -11.16 -2.01 6.23
C GLY A 223 -10.71 -1.07 5.12
N VAL A 224 -11.63 -0.30 4.52
CA VAL A 224 -11.33 0.69 3.49
C VAL A 224 -11.74 2.09 3.90
N VAL A 225 -11.13 3.08 3.26
CA VAL A 225 -11.44 4.51 3.34
C VAL A 225 -12.03 4.94 2.00
N TYR A 226 -13.30 5.32 1.97
CA TYR A 226 -13.96 5.86 0.78
C TYR A 226 -13.53 7.30 0.53
N THR A 227 -13.32 7.66 -0.72
CA THR A 227 -12.76 8.95 -1.12
C THR A 227 -13.81 9.99 -1.48
N ALA A 228 -15.06 9.58 -1.68
CA ALA A 228 -16.17 10.48 -1.94
C ALA A 228 -17.50 9.86 -1.51
N PRO A 229 -18.52 10.70 -1.18
CA PRO A 229 -19.84 10.22 -0.74
C PRO A 229 -20.54 9.33 -1.75
N GLU A 230 -20.39 9.60 -3.05
CA GLU A 230 -20.98 8.79 -4.11
C GLU A 230 -20.46 7.35 -4.16
N PHE A 231 -19.24 7.10 -3.67
CA PHE A 231 -18.65 5.77 -3.60
C PHE A 231 -19.08 4.97 -2.38
N VAL A 232 -19.59 5.63 -1.35
CA VAL A 232 -20.10 4.94 -0.17
C VAL A 232 -21.40 4.21 -0.55
N PRO A 233 -21.50 2.88 -0.29
CA PRO A 233 -22.72 2.13 -0.56
C PRO A 233 -23.95 2.77 0.08
N PRO A 234 -25.11 2.84 -0.61
CA PRO A 234 -26.30 3.55 -0.12
C PRO A 234 -26.76 3.16 1.29
N ARG A 235 -26.60 1.89 1.65
CA ARG A 235 -26.95 1.37 2.99
C ARG A 235 -26.11 1.96 4.12
N LEU A 236 -24.94 2.50 3.81
CA LEU A 236 -24.02 3.07 4.81
C LEU A 236 -24.01 4.60 4.81
N ARG A 237 -24.56 5.25 3.80
CA ARG A 237 -24.63 6.74 3.75
C ARG A 237 -25.42 7.34 4.90
N GLN A 238 -26.23 6.53 5.59
CA GLN A 238 -27.01 6.97 6.74
C GLN A 238 -26.22 6.84 8.08
N LEU A 239 -25.02 6.26 8.04
CA LEU A 239 -24.19 5.99 9.22
C LEU A 239 -22.92 6.87 9.28
N ILE A 240 -22.72 7.76 8.30
CA ILE A 240 -21.54 8.64 8.19
C ILE A 240 -21.91 10.12 8.16
#